data_8bbcacf6e9e3d967ca591e93f0e373e1
#
_entry.id   8bbcacf6e9e3d967ca591e93f0e373e1
#
_cell.length_a   1.000
_cell.length_b   1.000
_cell.length_c   1.000
_cell.angle_alpha   90.00
_cell.angle_beta   90.00
_cell.angle_gamma   90.00
#
_symmetry.space_group_name_H-M   'P 1'
#
loop_
_entity.id
_entity.type
_entity.pdbx_description
1 polymer ?
#
loop_
_entity_poly.entity_id
_entity_poly.type
_entity_poly.pdbx_seq_one_letter_code
_entity_poly.pdbx_strand_id
1 'polypeptide(L)'
;MDRDFFIDRAARAIVKLGWSSLSDGEVEAMKEDSYYAAVMSRVEELRPRPGIITDRQSVPVYKAEKFDATCRIVVPDFSAINDELISYLAQHPEYLHRLNWRRFEELLGRIFENQGYDVELGPGRGDGGVDLRLISKDSIGTLVTLVQAKKYGRQKKIDLEAVAALNGLLDSNRAHRGVLVTTSEFLPSARRFAEKQSFRLRLANEGDVIQWLREVSRKNRAKRNR
;
A
#
# COMPACT_ATOMS: atom_id res chain seq x y z
N MET A 1 -10.34 -30.00 11.23
CA MET A 1 -10.59 -28.60 11.65
C MET A 1 -11.21 -27.90 10.45
N ASP A 2 -12.40 -27.34 10.62
CA ASP A 2 -13.24 -26.93 9.51
C ASP A 2 -12.69 -25.67 8.82
N ARG A 3 -12.35 -25.78 7.53
CA ARG A 3 -11.78 -24.70 6.71
C ARG A 3 -12.75 -23.51 6.62
N ASP A 4 -14.04 -23.78 6.53
CA ASP A 4 -15.08 -22.76 6.41
C ASP A 4 -15.21 -21.92 7.69
N PHE A 5 -14.97 -22.52 8.87
CA PHE A 5 -14.93 -21.81 10.13
C PHE A 5 -13.82 -20.73 10.15
N PHE A 6 -12.63 -21.06 9.64
CA PHE A 6 -11.51 -20.10 9.61
C PHE A 6 -11.74 -18.99 8.57
N ILE A 7 -12.35 -19.33 7.43
CA ILE A 7 -12.74 -18.35 6.40
C ILE A 7 -13.73 -17.33 6.97
N ASP A 8 -14.79 -17.80 7.64
CA ASP A 8 -15.82 -16.93 8.22
C ASP A 8 -15.26 -16.07 9.37
N ARG A 9 -14.40 -16.64 10.20
CA ARG A 9 -13.71 -15.92 11.28
C ARG A 9 -12.83 -14.80 10.74
N ALA A 10 -11.98 -15.09 9.75
CA ALA A 10 -11.10 -14.12 9.13
C ALA A 10 -11.90 -13.00 8.43
N ALA A 11 -12.96 -13.37 7.70
CA ALA A 11 -13.83 -12.40 7.04
C ALA A 11 -14.54 -11.47 8.02
N ARG A 12 -15.09 -11.99 9.12
CA ARG A 12 -15.72 -11.17 10.17
C ARG A 12 -14.73 -10.26 10.88
N ALA A 13 -13.50 -10.74 11.12
CA ALA A 13 -12.45 -9.94 11.71
C ALA A 13 -12.08 -8.76 10.78
N ILE A 14 -11.92 -9.02 9.49
CA ILE A 14 -11.63 -8.00 8.47
C ILE A 14 -12.75 -6.94 8.41
N VAL A 15 -14.01 -7.38 8.36
CA VAL A 15 -15.16 -6.45 8.27
C VAL A 15 -15.31 -5.60 9.53
N LYS A 16 -15.09 -6.19 10.71
CA LYS A 16 -15.32 -5.53 11.99
C LYS A 16 -14.14 -4.69 12.48
N LEU A 17 -12.91 -5.18 12.30
CA LEU A 17 -11.71 -4.64 12.93
C LEU A 17 -10.59 -4.28 11.94
N GLY A 18 -10.77 -4.61 10.65
CA GLY A 18 -9.78 -4.41 9.60
C GLY A 18 -8.73 -5.53 9.53
N TRP A 19 -7.88 -5.45 8.53
CA TRP A 19 -6.86 -6.45 8.22
C TRP A 19 -5.82 -6.69 9.31
N SER A 20 -5.58 -5.69 10.16
CA SER A 20 -4.64 -5.78 11.28
C SER A 20 -5.11 -6.71 12.41
N SER A 21 -6.33 -7.19 12.34
CA SER A 21 -6.90 -8.11 13.35
C SER A 21 -6.60 -9.59 13.07
N LEU A 22 -6.01 -9.89 11.90
CA LEU A 22 -5.63 -11.25 11.55
C LEU A 22 -4.36 -11.67 12.29
N SER A 23 -4.34 -12.92 12.77
CA SER A 23 -3.14 -13.55 13.33
C SER A 23 -2.11 -13.85 12.23
N ASP A 24 -0.84 -14.03 12.62
CA ASP A 24 0.23 -14.35 11.68
C ASP A 24 -0.07 -15.63 10.86
N GLY A 25 -0.72 -16.63 11.46
CA GLY A 25 -1.15 -17.84 10.78
C GLY A 25 -2.25 -17.59 9.73
N GLU A 26 -3.17 -16.70 10.01
CA GLU A 26 -4.22 -16.30 9.04
C GLU A 26 -3.63 -15.47 7.89
N VAL A 27 -2.69 -14.60 8.20
CA VAL A 27 -1.94 -13.83 7.18
C VAL A 27 -1.15 -14.78 6.28
N GLU A 28 -0.53 -15.81 6.82
CA GLU A 28 0.20 -16.82 6.04
C GLU A 28 -0.75 -17.64 5.17
N ALA A 29 -1.89 -18.08 5.72
CA ALA A 29 -2.92 -18.78 4.95
C ALA A 29 -3.52 -17.94 3.82
N MET A 30 -3.55 -16.62 3.97
CA MET A 30 -4.01 -15.70 2.93
C MET A 30 -3.08 -15.65 1.70
N LYS A 31 -1.90 -16.24 1.74
CA LYS A 31 -1.02 -16.40 0.58
C LYS A 31 -1.50 -17.49 -0.39
N GLU A 32 -2.34 -18.40 0.07
CA GLU A 32 -2.99 -19.37 -0.82
C GLU A 32 -4.15 -18.72 -1.57
N ASP A 33 -4.09 -18.77 -2.92
CA ASP A 33 -5.08 -18.14 -3.80
C ASP A 33 -6.52 -18.56 -3.51
N SER A 34 -6.72 -19.86 -3.23
CA SER A 34 -8.05 -20.42 -2.93
C SER A 34 -8.60 -19.96 -1.58
N TYR A 35 -7.73 -19.79 -0.57
CA TYR A 35 -8.13 -19.32 0.74
C TYR A 35 -8.44 -17.83 0.73
N TYR A 36 -7.59 -17.03 0.09
CA TYR A 36 -7.82 -15.60 -0.08
C TYR A 36 -9.13 -15.31 -0.81
N ALA A 37 -9.35 -15.97 -1.95
CA ALA A 37 -10.58 -15.78 -2.73
C ALA A 37 -11.83 -16.10 -1.90
N ALA A 38 -11.80 -17.19 -1.12
CA ALA A 38 -12.91 -17.58 -0.25
C ALA A 38 -13.16 -16.57 0.88
N VAL A 39 -12.09 -16.07 1.52
CA VAL A 39 -12.21 -15.03 2.55
C VAL A 39 -12.75 -13.73 1.96
N MET A 40 -12.26 -13.31 0.79
CA MET A 40 -12.72 -12.06 0.15
C MET A 40 -14.16 -12.15 -0.33
N SER A 41 -14.59 -13.30 -0.85
CA SER A 41 -16.01 -13.54 -1.18
C SER A 41 -16.89 -13.40 0.08
N ARG A 42 -16.44 -13.96 1.20
CA ARG A 42 -17.16 -13.87 2.47
C ARG A 42 -17.15 -12.46 3.07
N VAL A 43 -16.07 -11.71 2.90
CA VAL A 43 -15.99 -10.29 3.28
C VAL A 43 -17.03 -9.47 2.51
N GLU A 44 -17.17 -9.69 1.20
CA GLU A 44 -18.15 -8.98 0.37
C GLU A 44 -19.60 -9.30 0.77
N GLU A 45 -19.89 -10.55 1.13
CA GLU A 45 -21.20 -10.95 1.66
C GLU A 45 -21.52 -10.30 3.02
N LEU A 46 -20.51 -10.16 3.87
CA LEU A 46 -20.66 -9.62 5.23
C LEU A 46 -20.64 -8.08 5.27
N ARG A 47 -20.19 -7.42 4.17
CA ARG A 47 -20.25 -5.96 4.10
C ARG A 47 -21.71 -5.50 4.11
N PRO A 48 -22.06 -4.51 4.96
CA PRO A 48 -23.38 -3.89 4.89
C PRO A 48 -23.56 -3.32 3.47
N ARG A 49 -24.57 -3.75 2.75
CA ARG A 49 -24.95 -3.13 1.48
C ARG A 49 -25.25 -1.66 1.77
N PRO A 50 -24.79 -0.71 0.95
CA PRO A 50 -25.19 0.67 1.10
C PRO A 50 -26.71 0.74 0.84
N GLY A 51 -27.47 0.61 1.92
CA GLY A 51 -28.91 0.89 1.91
C GLY A 51 -29.08 2.37 1.64
N ILE A 52 -30.00 2.72 0.75
CA ILE A 52 -30.51 4.08 0.63
C ILE A 52 -31.00 4.47 2.02
N ILE A 53 -30.26 5.34 2.71
CA ILE A 53 -30.65 5.83 4.03
C ILE A 53 -31.79 6.82 3.83
N THR A 54 -33.00 6.32 3.95
CA THR A 54 -34.24 7.13 3.92
C THR A 54 -34.69 7.53 5.31
N ASP A 55 -33.95 7.17 6.37
CA ASP A 55 -34.33 7.59 7.73
C ASP A 55 -33.13 8.09 8.53
N ARG A 56 -33.22 9.34 8.99
CA ARG A 56 -32.23 10.06 9.79
C ARG A 56 -32.15 9.62 11.26
N GLN A 57 -32.82 8.52 11.66
CA GLN A 57 -33.00 8.20 13.08
C GLN A 57 -32.28 6.95 13.59
N SER A 58 -31.42 6.29 12.83
CA SER A 58 -30.73 5.08 13.28
C SER A 58 -29.19 5.08 13.15
N VAL A 59 -28.57 6.24 13.25
CA VAL A 59 -27.13 6.29 13.54
C VAL A 59 -26.98 6.01 15.03
N PRO A 60 -26.26 4.95 15.46
CA PRO A 60 -25.96 4.77 16.87
C PRO A 60 -25.13 5.98 17.32
N VAL A 61 -25.78 6.88 18.05
CA VAL A 61 -25.10 7.96 18.74
C VAL A 61 -24.31 7.29 19.86
N TYR A 62 -23.02 7.08 19.64
CA TYR A 62 -22.11 6.86 20.76
C TYR A 62 -22.23 8.07 21.65
N LYS A 63 -22.82 7.90 22.84
CA LYS A 63 -22.75 8.90 23.90
C LYS A 63 -21.27 9.15 24.17
N ALA A 64 -20.78 10.26 23.66
CA ALA A 64 -19.48 10.79 24.02
C ALA A 64 -19.53 11.11 25.50
N GLU A 65 -18.96 10.25 26.34
CA GLU A 65 -18.54 10.69 27.66
C GLU A 65 -17.60 11.87 27.45
N LYS A 66 -17.80 12.92 28.27
CA LYS A 66 -17.15 14.23 28.17
C LYS A 66 -15.63 14.08 28.01
N PHE A 67 -15.16 14.03 26.76
CA PHE A 67 -13.78 14.30 26.41
C PHE A 67 -13.67 15.78 26.05
N ASP A 68 -12.66 16.42 26.63
CA ASP A 68 -12.30 17.82 26.42
C ASP A 68 -12.31 18.16 24.91
N ALA A 69 -12.99 19.27 24.57
CA ALA A 69 -13.31 19.67 23.19
C ALA A 69 -12.06 20.01 22.31
N THR A 70 -10.85 19.78 22.81
CA THR A 70 -9.60 20.08 22.11
C THR A 70 -8.93 18.86 21.44
N CYS A 71 -9.36 17.64 21.76
CA CYS A 71 -8.79 16.44 21.17
C CYS A 71 -9.75 15.83 20.14
N ARG A 72 -9.70 16.30 18.90
CA ARG A 72 -10.27 15.55 17.76
C ARG A 72 -9.39 14.33 17.51
N ILE A 73 -9.82 13.16 17.99
CA ILE A 73 -9.24 11.89 17.54
C ILE A 73 -9.65 11.72 16.08
N VAL A 74 -8.77 12.09 15.16
CA VAL A 74 -8.94 11.78 13.75
C VAL A 74 -8.58 10.31 13.60
N VAL A 75 -9.59 9.44 13.46
CA VAL A 75 -9.36 8.06 13.04
C VAL A 75 -9.20 8.09 11.53
N PRO A 76 -7.99 7.82 10.99
CA PRO A 76 -7.79 7.85 9.55
C PRO A 76 -8.58 6.71 8.90
N ASP A 77 -9.31 7.03 7.86
CA ASP A 77 -9.94 6.03 7.00
C ASP A 77 -8.89 5.46 6.04
N PHE A 78 -8.51 4.21 6.27
CA PHE A 78 -7.58 3.48 5.40
C PHE A 78 -8.30 2.72 4.27
N SER A 79 -9.60 2.90 4.09
CA SER A 79 -10.38 2.20 3.07
C SER A 79 -10.08 2.69 1.65
N ALA A 80 -9.64 3.93 1.51
CA ALA A 80 -9.26 4.53 0.23
C ALA A 80 -8.01 5.40 0.37
N ILE A 81 -7.14 5.39 -0.64
CA ILE A 81 -5.98 6.28 -0.68
C ILE A 81 -6.41 7.61 -1.29
N ASN A 82 -6.63 8.59 -0.44
CA ASN A 82 -7.01 9.95 -0.81
C ASN A 82 -5.98 10.98 -0.30
N ASP A 83 -6.16 12.25 -0.68
CA ASP A 83 -5.23 13.33 -0.31
C ASP A 83 -5.19 13.59 1.20
N GLU A 84 -6.27 13.28 1.91
CA GLU A 84 -6.36 13.44 3.36
C GLU A 84 -5.54 12.37 4.07
N LEU A 85 -5.65 11.12 3.63
CA LEU A 85 -4.82 10.03 4.13
C LEU A 85 -3.33 10.28 3.83
N ILE A 86 -2.98 10.73 2.63
CA ILE A 86 -1.61 11.09 2.28
C ILE A 86 -1.09 12.19 3.22
N SER A 87 -1.89 13.22 3.47
CA SER A 87 -1.53 14.31 4.37
C SER A 87 -1.40 13.85 5.82
N TYR A 88 -2.24 12.90 6.24
CA TYR A 88 -2.17 12.29 7.56
C TYR A 88 -0.89 11.43 7.71
N LEU A 89 -0.60 10.54 6.76
CA LEU A 89 0.60 9.70 6.77
C LEU A 89 1.90 10.51 6.68
N ALA A 90 1.88 11.66 6.01
CA ALA A 90 3.02 12.57 5.97
C ALA A 90 3.38 13.15 7.34
N GLN A 91 2.38 13.30 8.24
CA GLN A 91 2.54 13.80 9.60
C GLN A 91 2.73 12.67 10.61
N HIS A 92 2.17 11.49 10.32
CA HIS A 92 2.13 10.31 11.17
C HIS A 92 2.67 9.07 10.44
N PRO A 93 3.97 9.05 10.07
CA PRO A 93 4.55 8.00 9.24
C PRO A 93 4.53 6.61 9.92
N GLU A 94 4.44 6.54 11.24
CA GLU A 94 4.30 5.30 11.98
C GLU A 94 3.08 4.46 11.55
N TYR A 95 2.07 5.10 10.98
CA TYR A 95 0.87 4.43 10.46
C TYR A 95 1.09 3.75 9.09
N LEU A 96 2.22 3.97 8.40
CA LEU A 96 2.56 3.24 7.18
C LEU A 96 2.56 1.73 7.42
N HIS A 97 3.02 1.29 8.59
CA HIS A 97 3.04 -0.12 8.96
C HIS A 97 1.64 -0.73 9.18
N ARG A 98 0.60 0.09 9.38
CA ARG A 98 -0.80 -0.36 9.52
C ARG A 98 -1.51 -0.58 8.18
N LEU A 99 -0.98 -0.06 7.08
CA LEU A 99 -1.49 -0.38 5.76
C LEU A 99 -1.28 -1.86 5.48
N ASN A 100 -2.23 -2.51 4.79
CA ASN A 100 -1.94 -3.80 4.19
C ASN A 100 -1.06 -3.62 2.94
N TRP A 101 -0.54 -4.73 2.38
CA TRP A 101 0.36 -4.68 1.23
C TRP A 101 -0.28 -4.00 0.01
N ARG A 102 -1.55 -4.29 -0.29
CA ARG A 102 -2.26 -3.70 -1.43
C ARG A 102 -2.47 -2.19 -1.28
N ARG A 103 -2.81 -1.73 -0.07
CA ARG A 103 -2.94 -0.30 0.22
C ARG A 103 -1.59 0.43 0.15
N PHE A 104 -0.52 -0.26 0.46
CA PHE A 104 0.82 0.30 0.29
C PHE A 104 1.16 0.48 -1.21
N GLU A 105 0.83 -0.49 -2.06
CA GLU A 105 0.97 -0.36 -3.53
C GLU A 105 0.11 0.79 -4.08
N GLU A 106 -1.15 0.88 -3.69
CA GLU A 106 -2.05 1.97 -4.09
C GLU A 106 -1.53 3.34 -3.63
N LEU A 107 -0.97 3.42 -2.42
CA LEU A 107 -0.33 4.63 -1.91
C LEU A 107 0.86 5.05 -2.78
N LEU A 108 1.72 4.11 -3.14
CA LEU A 108 2.85 4.37 -4.04
C LEU A 108 2.35 4.83 -5.42
N GLY A 109 1.32 4.18 -5.96
CA GLY A 109 0.67 4.58 -7.20
C GLY A 109 0.23 6.05 -7.15
N ARG A 110 -0.48 6.43 -6.09
CA ARG A 110 -0.96 7.80 -5.89
C ARG A 110 0.18 8.82 -5.72
N ILE A 111 1.25 8.42 -5.04
CA ILE A 111 2.46 9.26 -4.91
C ILE A 111 3.07 9.51 -6.30
N PHE A 112 3.25 8.49 -7.12
CA PHE A 112 3.86 8.61 -8.44
C PHE A 112 2.98 9.34 -9.44
N GLU A 113 1.65 9.19 -9.40
CA GLU A 113 0.71 10.03 -10.16
C GLU A 113 0.89 11.52 -9.84
N ASN A 114 1.02 11.86 -8.56
CA ASN A 114 1.27 13.24 -8.13
C ASN A 114 2.66 13.76 -8.54
N GLN A 115 3.60 12.88 -8.85
CA GLN A 115 4.90 13.24 -9.42
C GLN A 115 4.86 13.40 -10.95
N GLY A 116 3.74 13.06 -11.60
CA GLY A 116 3.53 13.24 -13.04
C GLY A 116 3.76 11.99 -13.89
N TYR A 117 3.78 10.81 -13.28
CA TYR A 117 3.83 9.56 -14.04
C TYR A 117 2.41 9.08 -14.38
N ASP A 118 2.25 8.49 -15.57
CA ASP A 118 1.12 7.61 -15.82
C ASP A 118 1.39 6.29 -15.10
N VAL A 119 0.45 5.84 -14.24
CA VAL A 119 0.66 4.70 -13.35
C VAL A 119 -0.29 3.57 -13.72
N GLU A 120 0.27 2.39 -13.97
CA GLU A 120 -0.47 1.15 -14.10
C GLU A 120 -0.22 0.30 -12.84
N LEU A 121 -1.29 -0.02 -12.12
CA LEU A 121 -1.22 -0.89 -10.94
C LEU A 121 -1.33 -2.35 -11.38
N GLY A 122 -0.39 -3.18 -10.95
CA GLY A 122 -0.40 -4.61 -11.23
C GLY A 122 -1.63 -5.33 -10.64
N PRO A 123 -1.96 -6.52 -11.13
CA PRO A 123 -3.13 -7.29 -10.65
C PRO A 123 -2.95 -7.77 -9.20
N GLY A 124 -1.78 -7.59 -8.62
CA GLY A 124 -1.43 -7.96 -7.26
C GLY A 124 -1.06 -9.44 -7.09
N ARG A 125 -1.18 -10.25 -8.15
CA ARG A 125 -0.78 -11.66 -8.18
C ARG A 125 -0.45 -12.10 -9.60
N GLY A 126 0.52 -13.01 -9.71
CA GLY A 126 0.92 -13.57 -11.01
C GLY A 126 1.65 -12.59 -11.93
N ASP A 127 2.08 -11.45 -11.41
CA ASP A 127 2.75 -10.37 -12.14
C ASP A 127 4.29 -10.49 -12.17
N GLY A 128 4.81 -11.63 -11.71
CA GLY A 128 6.25 -11.85 -11.60
C GLY A 128 6.94 -10.95 -10.57
N GLY A 129 6.17 -10.29 -9.70
CA GLY A 129 6.68 -9.38 -8.66
C GLY A 129 6.77 -7.91 -9.11
N VAL A 130 6.06 -7.54 -10.17
CA VAL A 130 5.92 -6.15 -10.60
C VAL A 130 4.59 -5.59 -10.08
N ASP A 131 4.65 -4.70 -9.11
CA ASP A 131 3.45 -4.16 -8.46
C ASP A 131 2.90 -2.91 -9.16
N LEU A 132 3.81 -2.08 -9.74
CA LEU A 132 3.41 -0.93 -10.55
C LEU A 132 4.31 -0.77 -11.78
N ARG A 133 3.74 -0.20 -12.85
CA ARG A 133 4.47 0.31 -14.00
C ARG A 133 4.27 1.82 -14.07
N LEU A 134 5.37 2.56 -14.07
CA LEU A 134 5.36 4.00 -14.24
C LEU A 134 5.79 4.33 -15.66
N ILE A 135 4.98 5.13 -16.33
CA ILE A 135 5.23 5.56 -17.70
C ILE A 135 5.44 7.06 -17.69
N SER A 136 6.56 7.49 -18.21
CA SER A 136 6.88 8.90 -18.44
C SER A 136 7.09 9.10 -19.93
N LYS A 137 6.44 10.11 -20.50
CA LYS A 137 6.55 10.49 -21.91
C LYS A 137 7.13 11.89 -22.02
N ASP A 138 8.15 12.04 -22.82
CA ASP A 138 8.71 13.33 -23.17
C ASP A 138 8.94 13.44 -24.68
N SER A 139 9.58 14.52 -25.13
CA SER A 139 9.87 14.75 -26.56
C SER A 139 10.87 13.76 -27.16
N ILE A 140 11.60 13.02 -26.34
CA ILE A 140 12.62 12.06 -26.75
C ILE A 140 12.03 10.65 -26.86
N GLY A 141 11.02 10.33 -26.04
CA GLY A 141 10.40 9.01 -26.07
C GLY A 141 9.62 8.65 -24.82
N THR A 142 9.38 7.35 -24.67
CA THR A 142 8.66 6.80 -23.52
C THR A 142 9.64 6.04 -22.64
N LEU A 143 9.68 6.38 -21.34
CA LEU A 143 10.42 5.67 -20.32
C LEU A 143 9.46 4.82 -19.49
N VAL A 144 9.77 3.55 -19.33
CA VAL A 144 9.03 2.62 -18.47
C VAL A 144 9.89 2.27 -17.27
N THR A 145 9.32 2.43 -16.07
CA THR A 145 9.94 2.05 -14.80
C THR A 145 9.06 1.01 -14.11
N LEU A 146 9.63 -0.12 -13.74
CA LEU A 146 8.95 -1.12 -12.90
C LEU A 146 9.14 -0.77 -11.43
N VAL A 147 8.09 -0.90 -10.64
CA VAL A 147 8.16 -0.75 -9.19
C VAL A 147 7.76 -2.07 -8.54
N GLN A 148 8.61 -2.53 -7.63
CA GLN A 148 8.30 -3.62 -6.73
C GLN A 148 8.19 -3.07 -5.31
N ALA A 149 7.06 -3.33 -4.66
CA ALA A 149 6.77 -2.90 -3.30
C ALA A 149 6.95 -4.07 -2.32
N LYS A 150 7.78 -3.90 -1.31
CA LYS A 150 8.01 -4.89 -0.25
C LYS A 150 7.63 -4.30 1.10
N LYS A 151 6.35 -4.48 1.46
CA LYS A 151 5.87 -4.05 2.77
C LYS A 151 6.28 -5.05 3.83
N TYR A 152 7.36 -4.78 4.53
CA TYR A 152 7.88 -5.61 5.61
C TYR A 152 7.91 -4.85 6.93
N GLY A 153 7.84 -5.61 8.05
CA GLY A 153 8.16 -5.05 9.35
C GLY A 153 9.65 -4.68 9.44
N ARG A 154 10.00 -3.76 10.34
CA ARG A 154 11.35 -3.20 10.49
C ARG A 154 12.46 -4.23 10.69
N GLN A 155 12.11 -5.42 11.22
CA GLN A 155 13.08 -6.50 11.48
C GLN A 155 13.51 -7.25 10.20
N LYS A 156 12.65 -7.32 9.19
CA LYS A 156 12.90 -8.05 7.95
C LYS A 156 13.52 -7.12 6.90
N LYS A 157 14.82 -7.21 6.71
CA LYS A 157 15.57 -6.43 5.70
C LYS A 157 15.50 -7.08 4.33
N ILE A 158 15.60 -6.26 3.30
CA ILE A 158 15.65 -6.70 1.89
C ILE A 158 17.07 -7.15 1.56
N ASP A 159 17.18 -8.34 0.99
CA ASP A 159 18.43 -8.96 0.55
C ASP A 159 18.79 -8.65 -0.91
N LEU A 160 19.94 -9.15 -1.33
CA LEU A 160 20.44 -9.04 -2.69
C LEU A 160 19.52 -9.75 -3.69
N GLU A 161 18.95 -10.89 -3.31
CA GLU A 161 18.16 -11.73 -4.20
C GLU A 161 16.92 -11.00 -4.72
N ALA A 162 16.21 -10.29 -3.84
CA ALA A 162 15.05 -9.49 -4.22
C ALA A 162 15.42 -8.38 -5.23
N VAL A 163 16.57 -7.73 -5.04
CA VAL A 163 17.03 -6.65 -5.95
C VAL A 163 17.50 -7.23 -7.29
N ALA A 164 18.18 -8.35 -7.28
CA ALA A 164 18.63 -9.05 -8.49
C ALA A 164 17.44 -9.58 -9.31
N ALA A 165 16.40 -10.10 -8.63
CA ALA A 165 15.17 -10.53 -9.28
C ALA A 165 14.50 -9.40 -10.03
N LEU A 166 14.32 -8.22 -9.41
CA LEU A 166 13.78 -7.04 -10.08
C LEU A 166 14.64 -6.64 -11.29
N ASN A 167 15.97 -6.68 -11.17
CA ASN A 167 16.85 -6.36 -12.29
C ASN A 167 16.64 -7.32 -13.47
N GLY A 168 16.45 -8.62 -13.20
CA GLY A 168 16.16 -9.63 -14.22
C GLY A 168 14.84 -9.42 -14.95
N LEU A 169 13.85 -8.80 -14.31
CA LEU A 169 12.55 -8.51 -14.91
C LEU A 169 12.57 -7.34 -15.89
N LEU A 170 13.58 -6.47 -15.84
CA LEU A 170 13.58 -5.25 -16.65
C LEU A 170 13.58 -5.55 -18.15
N ASP A 171 14.44 -6.47 -18.60
CA ASP A 171 14.58 -6.77 -20.02
C ASP A 171 13.35 -7.51 -20.57
N SER A 172 12.84 -8.50 -19.83
CA SER A 172 11.63 -9.24 -20.22
C SER A 172 10.39 -8.36 -20.28
N ASN A 173 10.32 -7.33 -19.47
CA ASN A 173 9.23 -6.36 -19.45
C ASN A 173 9.48 -5.11 -20.31
N ARG A 174 10.57 -5.07 -21.09
CA ARG A 174 10.97 -3.91 -21.89
C ARG A 174 11.00 -2.62 -21.06
N ALA A 175 11.48 -2.72 -19.83
CA ALA A 175 11.55 -1.60 -18.91
C ALA A 175 12.99 -1.04 -18.85
N HIS A 176 13.06 0.26 -18.67
CA HIS A 176 14.32 1.00 -18.63
C HIS A 176 14.89 1.03 -17.21
N ARG A 177 14.04 1.06 -16.20
CA ARG A 177 14.42 1.21 -14.79
C ARG A 177 13.57 0.33 -13.88
N GLY A 178 14.15 -0.03 -12.73
CA GLY A 178 13.47 -0.69 -11.63
C GLY A 178 13.63 0.10 -10.33
N VAL A 179 12.56 0.18 -9.56
CA VAL A 179 12.55 0.77 -8.23
C VAL A 179 12.04 -0.28 -7.26
N LEU A 180 12.85 -0.67 -6.29
CA LEU A 180 12.38 -1.50 -5.17
C LEU A 180 12.09 -0.61 -3.99
N VAL A 181 10.82 -0.58 -3.57
CA VAL A 181 10.33 0.25 -2.46
C VAL A 181 9.98 -0.63 -1.27
N THR A 182 10.42 -0.25 -0.07
CA THR A 182 10.11 -1.01 1.14
C THR A 182 9.79 -0.11 2.32
N THR A 183 8.99 -0.63 3.25
CA THR A 183 8.78 -0.05 4.59
C THR A 183 9.86 -0.49 5.60
N SER A 184 10.91 -1.15 5.12
CA SER A 184 12.03 -1.64 5.92
C SER A 184 13.35 -1.08 5.39
N GLU A 185 14.45 -1.79 5.66
CA GLU A 185 15.80 -1.44 5.25
C GLU A 185 16.39 -2.47 4.29
N PHE A 186 17.41 -2.07 3.54
CA PHE A 186 18.17 -2.92 2.66
C PHE A 186 19.45 -3.42 3.33
N LEU A 187 19.79 -4.68 3.11
CA LEU A 187 21.09 -5.21 3.50
C LEU A 187 22.21 -4.53 2.70
N PRO A 188 23.44 -4.44 3.23
CA PRO A 188 24.58 -3.84 2.54
C PRO A 188 24.87 -4.51 1.17
N SER A 189 24.63 -5.82 1.04
CA SER A 189 24.78 -6.55 -0.22
C SER A 189 23.82 -6.07 -1.30
N ALA A 190 22.54 -5.83 -0.93
CA ALA A 190 21.51 -5.28 -1.81
C ALA A 190 21.87 -3.87 -2.29
N ARG A 191 22.34 -3.02 -1.38
CA ARG A 191 22.78 -1.65 -1.71
C ARG A 191 23.94 -1.65 -2.69
N ARG A 192 25.00 -2.42 -2.40
CA ARG A 192 26.17 -2.54 -3.30
C ARG A 192 25.81 -3.07 -4.70
N PHE A 193 24.84 -3.99 -4.79
CA PHE A 193 24.38 -4.47 -6.08
C PHE A 193 23.65 -3.36 -6.86
N ALA A 194 22.74 -2.65 -6.22
CA ALA A 194 22.01 -1.55 -6.87
C ALA A 194 22.94 -0.40 -7.29
N GLU A 195 23.95 -0.08 -6.49
CA GLU A 195 24.98 0.92 -6.82
C GLU A 195 25.72 0.59 -8.11
N LYS A 196 26.07 -0.70 -8.33
CA LYS A 196 26.68 -1.17 -9.58
C LYS A 196 25.74 -1.07 -10.79
N GLN A 197 24.44 -1.01 -10.54
CA GLN A 197 23.36 -0.89 -11.54
C GLN A 197 22.64 0.47 -11.43
N SER A 198 23.33 1.50 -11.01
CA SER A 198 22.73 2.80 -10.62
C SER A 198 21.92 3.51 -11.71
N PHE A 199 22.21 3.23 -12.99
CA PHE A 199 21.40 3.75 -14.10
C PHE A 199 20.05 3.06 -14.28
N ARG A 200 19.93 1.81 -13.78
CA ARG A 200 18.76 0.96 -13.98
C ARG A 200 17.99 0.71 -12.69
N LEU A 201 18.66 0.70 -11.53
CA LEU A 201 18.05 0.32 -10.26
C LEU A 201 18.09 1.47 -9.24
N ARG A 202 16.98 1.67 -8.58
CA ARG A 202 16.85 2.53 -7.41
C ARG A 202 16.26 1.74 -6.24
N LEU A 203 16.83 1.91 -5.07
CA LEU A 203 16.29 1.42 -3.81
C LEU A 203 15.66 2.59 -3.04
N ALA A 204 14.46 2.38 -2.53
CA ALA A 204 13.75 3.36 -1.73
C ALA A 204 13.27 2.70 -0.43
N ASN A 205 13.72 3.17 0.70
CA ASN A 205 13.33 2.68 2.02
C ASN A 205 12.17 3.50 2.62
N GLU A 206 11.80 3.21 3.88
CA GLU A 206 10.75 3.93 4.61
C GLU A 206 10.98 5.46 4.60
N GLY A 207 12.23 5.90 4.76
CA GLY A 207 12.59 7.32 4.76
C GLY A 207 12.27 8.01 3.44
N ASP A 208 12.56 7.35 2.31
CA ASP A 208 12.21 7.85 0.97
C ASP A 208 10.69 7.98 0.81
N VAL A 209 9.93 6.97 1.25
CA VAL A 209 8.45 6.99 1.18
C VAL A 209 7.90 8.17 2.00
N ILE A 210 8.41 8.39 3.21
CA ILE A 210 8.01 9.51 4.07
C ILE A 210 8.32 10.85 3.39
N GLN A 211 9.47 10.96 2.75
CA GLN A 211 9.83 12.17 2.01
C GLN A 211 8.84 12.42 0.88
N TRP A 212 8.53 11.43 0.07
CA TRP A 212 7.56 11.54 -1.03
C TRP A 212 6.16 11.93 -0.53
N LEU A 213 5.69 11.35 0.57
CA LEU A 213 4.42 11.73 1.19
C LEU A 213 4.40 13.22 1.59
N ARG A 214 5.49 13.72 2.19
CA ARG A 214 5.61 15.13 2.56
C ARG A 214 5.61 16.06 1.35
N GLU A 215 6.24 15.65 0.26
CA GLU A 215 6.26 16.41 -1.00
C GLU A 215 4.87 16.50 -1.62
N VAL A 216 4.14 15.37 -1.71
CA VAL A 216 2.77 15.33 -2.22
C VAL A 216 1.84 16.16 -1.35
N SER A 217 1.91 15.99 -0.02
CA SER A 217 1.09 16.77 0.92
C SER A 217 1.31 18.28 0.77
N ARG A 218 2.56 18.72 0.56
CA ARG A 218 2.86 20.15 0.31
C ARG A 218 2.27 20.65 -1.01
N LYS A 219 2.39 19.85 -2.09
CA LYS A 219 1.80 20.20 -3.40
C LYS A 219 0.26 20.32 -3.30
N ASN A 220 -0.39 19.39 -2.60
CA ASN A 220 -1.84 19.39 -2.45
C ASN A 220 -2.35 20.59 -1.63
N ARG A 221 -1.64 20.98 -0.57
CA ARG A 221 -1.94 22.21 0.18
C ARG A 221 -1.80 23.46 -0.67
N ALA A 222 -0.75 23.54 -1.50
CA ALA A 222 -0.55 24.67 -2.39
C ALA A 222 -1.63 24.80 -3.48
N LYS A 223 -2.21 23.67 -3.95
CA LYS A 223 -3.33 23.66 -4.90
C LYS A 223 -4.66 24.11 -4.26
N ARG A 224 -4.89 23.78 -2.98
CA ARG A 224 -6.11 24.17 -2.25
C ARG A 224 -6.17 25.66 -1.88
N ASN A 225 -5.01 26.32 -1.84
CA ASN A 225 -4.88 27.74 -1.47
C ASN A 225 -4.85 28.69 -2.70
N ARG A 226 -5.06 28.16 -3.90
CA ARG A 226 -5.20 28.93 -5.16
C ARG A 226 -6.64 28.93 -5.63
#